data_a1d219ce44d285235176524a9ad802d3
#
_entry.id   a1d219ce44d285235176524a9ad802d3
#
_cell.length_a   1.000
_cell.length_b   1.000
_cell.length_c   1.000
_cell.angle_alpha   90.00
_cell.angle_beta   90.00
_cell.angle_gamma   90.00
#
_symmetry.space_group_name_H-M   'P 1'
#
loop_
_entity.id
_entity.type
_entity.pdbx_description
1 polymer ?
#
loop_
_entity_poly.entity_id
_entity_poly.type
_entity_poly.pdbx_seq_one_letter_code
_entity_poly.pdbx_strand_id
1 'polypeptide(L)'
;KYFKYNLIFKRPSGTSRGVLTEKETWFIVLEENGRKGIGECGILRGLSADDRLDYEEKLQWTCDNIHLGEEKLWQELIEFPSIQFGVEMAFLSLKSENPFVLFPSKFTSGEKSIPINGLVWMGDEVFMKQQIEEKIAQGFNCIKLKIGAIDFDKELQLLRFIRDNFDENKIEIRVDANGAFSENE
;
A
#
# COMPACT_ATOMS: atom_id res chain seq x y z
N LYS A 1 16.41 -15.09 9.32
CA LYS A 1 15.24 -15.96 9.14
C LYS A 1 14.07 -15.17 8.58
N TYR A 2 13.11 -15.85 7.93
CA TYR A 2 11.84 -15.27 7.53
C TYR A 2 10.65 -16.08 8.09
N PHE A 3 9.46 -15.49 8.07
CA PHE A 3 8.19 -16.15 8.34
C PHE A 3 7.08 -15.53 7.52
N LYS A 4 6.11 -16.35 7.14
CA LYS A 4 4.91 -15.95 6.41
C LYS A 4 3.79 -15.56 7.37
N TYR A 5 3.02 -14.55 7.00
CA TYR A 5 1.82 -14.13 7.71
C TYR A 5 0.69 -13.83 6.72
N ASN A 6 -0.49 -14.36 6.98
CA ASN A 6 -1.69 -14.08 6.18
C ASN A 6 -2.52 -12.99 6.86
N LEU A 7 -2.63 -11.85 6.19
CA LEU A 7 -3.53 -10.77 6.59
C LEU A 7 -4.93 -11.07 6.07
N ILE A 8 -5.89 -11.23 6.99
CA ILE A 8 -7.30 -11.42 6.65
C ILE A 8 -7.97 -10.05 6.65
N PHE A 9 -8.59 -9.68 5.53
CA PHE A 9 -9.26 -8.39 5.40
C PHE A 9 -10.58 -8.38 6.19
N LYS A 10 -10.84 -7.30 6.91
CA LYS A 10 -12.12 -7.11 7.62
C LYS A 10 -13.32 -7.00 6.67
N ARG A 11 -13.07 -6.57 5.43
CA ARG A 11 -14.04 -6.48 4.32
C ARG A 11 -13.32 -6.83 3.02
N PRO A 12 -14.02 -7.47 2.06
CA PRO A 12 -13.46 -7.68 0.73
C PRO A 12 -12.98 -6.35 0.13
N SER A 13 -11.80 -6.36 -0.48
CA SER A 13 -11.17 -5.18 -1.08
C SER A 13 -11.17 -5.31 -2.59
N GLY A 14 -11.95 -4.46 -3.27
CA GLY A 14 -11.97 -4.39 -4.72
C GLY A 14 -10.68 -3.78 -5.28
N THR A 15 -10.12 -4.41 -6.29
CA THR A 15 -8.98 -3.91 -7.06
C THR A 15 -9.35 -3.89 -8.56
N SER A 16 -8.54 -3.25 -9.40
CA SER A 16 -8.71 -3.29 -10.85
C SER A 16 -8.63 -4.71 -11.47
N ARG A 17 -8.18 -5.70 -10.70
CA ARG A 17 -7.98 -7.10 -11.16
C ARG A 17 -8.78 -8.13 -10.37
N GLY A 18 -9.67 -7.69 -9.50
CA GLY A 18 -10.52 -8.59 -8.72
C GLY A 18 -10.67 -8.19 -7.26
N VAL A 19 -11.29 -9.05 -6.49
CA VAL A 19 -11.58 -8.82 -5.06
C VAL A 19 -10.63 -9.64 -4.20
N LEU A 20 -9.96 -8.97 -3.28
CA LEU A 20 -9.06 -9.59 -2.30
C LEU A 20 -9.78 -9.75 -0.96
N THR A 21 -9.66 -10.92 -0.36
CA THR A 21 -10.14 -11.23 1.00
C THR A 21 -9.00 -11.47 1.98
N GLU A 22 -7.80 -11.75 1.45
CA GLU A 22 -6.58 -11.95 2.22
C GLU A 22 -5.37 -11.42 1.45
N LYS A 23 -4.28 -11.20 2.15
CA LYS A 23 -2.98 -10.84 1.59
C LYS A 23 -1.90 -11.63 2.31
N GLU A 24 -1.09 -12.35 1.56
CA GLU A 24 0.13 -12.94 2.07
C GLU A 24 1.22 -11.87 2.22
N THR A 25 1.98 -11.97 3.29
CA THR A 25 3.19 -11.18 3.48
C THR A 25 4.24 -11.99 4.20
N TRP A 26 5.50 -11.65 4.01
CA TRP A 26 6.62 -12.30 4.69
C TRP A 26 7.43 -11.25 5.43
N PHE A 27 7.91 -11.63 6.60
CA PHE A 27 8.79 -10.80 7.39
C PHE A 27 10.18 -11.41 7.43
N ILE A 28 11.18 -10.63 7.10
CA ILE A 28 12.60 -10.95 7.34
C ILE A 28 12.97 -10.39 8.70
N VAL A 29 13.55 -11.23 9.56
CA VAL A 29 14.07 -10.82 10.86
C VAL A 29 15.58 -11.07 10.89
N LEU A 30 16.31 -9.97 11.01
CA LEU A 30 17.76 -9.96 11.28
C LEU A 30 18.00 -9.93 12.78
N GLU A 31 19.12 -10.51 13.20
CA GLU A 31 19.54 -10.45 14.60
C GLU A 31 21.06 -10.30 14.64
N GLU A 32 21.54 -9.28 15.30
CA GLU A 32 22.96 -9.00 15.48
C GLU A 32 23.17 -8.34 16.85
N ASN A 33 24.11 -8.89 17.64
CA ASN A 33 24.50 -8.36 18.94
C ASN A 33 23.30 -8.10 19.90
N GLY A 34 22.30 -8.99 19.86
CA GLY A 34 21.08 -8.87 20.68
C GLY A 34 20.05 -7.85 20.17
N ARG A 35 20.33 -7.15 19.08
CA ARG A 35 19.37 -6.25 18.41
C ARG A 35 18.64 -7.01 17.31
N LYS A 36 17.42 -6.57 17.02
CA LYS A 36 16.59 -7.14 15.94
C LYS A 36 16.23 -6.07 14.94
N GLY A 37 16.32 -6.42 13.66
CA GLY A 37 15.80 -5.65 12.54
C GLY A 37 14.70 -6.42 11.84
N ILE A 38 13.62 -5.75 11.46
CA ILE A 38 12.43 -6.34 10.84
C ILE A 38 12.14 -5.62 9.54
N GLY A 39 11.93 -6.41 8.47
CA GLY A 39 11.48 -5.90 7.18
C GLY A 39 10.33 -6.73 6.63
N GLU A 40 9.37 -6.08 6.01
CA GLU A 40 8.21 -6.72 5.39
C GLU A 40 8.42 -6.87 3.89
N CYS A 41 8.25 -8.11 3.39
CA CYS A 41 8.24 -8.45 1.98
C CYS A 41 6.79 -8.71 1.56
N GLY A 42 6.08 -7.67 1.15
CA GLY A 42 4.66 -7.75 0.85
C GLY A 42 4.38 -7.83 -0.64
N ILE A 43 3.67 -8.86 -1.08
CA ILE A 43 3.16 -8.98 -2.45
C ILE A 43 1.64 -8.99 -2.49
N LEU A 44 1.09 -8.64 -3.66
CA LEU A 44 -0.31 -8.86 -4.02
C LEU A 44 -0.35 -9.83 -5.19
N ARG A 45 -0.95 -11.00 -4.97
CA ARG A 45 -1.09 -12.02 -6.00
C ARG A 45 -1.79 -11.49 -7.24
N GLY A 46 -1.24 -11.76 -8.41
CA GLY A 46 -1.70 -11.26 -9.69
C GLY A 46 -1.41 -9.78 -9.99
N LEU A 47 -0.75 -9.05 -9.08
CA LEU A 47 -0.45 -7.62 -9.20
C LEU A 47 1.03 -7.29 -9.08
N SER A 48 1.73 -7.88 -8.12
CA SER A 48 3.13 -7.57 -7.86
C SER A 48 4.04 -8.12 -8.96
N ALA A 49 5.07 -7.38 -9.32
CA ALA A 49 6.03 -7.75 -10.36
C ALA A 49 6.79 -9.05 -10.02
N ASP A 50 6.99 -9.29 -8.74
CA ASP A 50 7.66 -10.47 -8.19
C ASP A 50 6.68 -11.52 -7.61
N ASP A 51 5.42 -11.52 -8.07
CA ASP A 51 4.50 -12.64 -7.83
C ASP A 51 4.89 -13.85 -8.67
N ARG A 52 5.86 -14.62 -8.18
CA ARG A 52 6.52 -15.74 -8.86
C ARG A 52 6.45 -17.01 -8.02
N LEU A 53 6.52 -18.15 -8.68
CA LEU A 53 6.52 -19.46 -8.01
C LEU A 53 7.77 -19.70 -7.14
N ASP A 54 8.91 -19.12 -7.53
CA ASP A 54 10.20 -19.23 -6.84
C ASP A 54 10.40 -18.18 -5.73
N TYR A 55 9.33 -17.44 -5.36
CA TYR A 55 9.39 -16.35 -4.39
C TYR A 55 9.93 -16.79 -3.02
N GLU A 56 9.39 -17.87 -2.45
CA GLU A 56 9.84 -18.37 -1.14
C GLU A 56 11.21 -19.01 -1.19
N GLU A 57 11.62 -19.61 -2.32
CA GLU A 57 12.98 -20.09 -2.53
C GLU A 57 13.99 -18.92 -2.49
N LYS A 58 13.60 -17.78 -3.13
CA LYS A 58 14.44 -16.58 -3.10
C LYS A 58 14.49 -15.93 -1.71
N LEU A 59 13.42 -15.96 -0.95
CA LEU A 59 13.42 -15.53 0.46
C LEU A 59 14.37 -16.39 1.31
N GLN A 60 14.32 -17.71 1.14
CA GLN A 60 15.23 -18.62 1.85
C GLN A 60 16.68 -18.32 1.45
N TRP A 61 16.96 -18.24 0.14
CA TRP A 61 18.28 -17.88 -0.36
C TRP A 61 18.77 -16.56 0.23
N THR A 62 17.90 -15.55 0.30
CA THR A 62 18.22 -14.23 0.89
C THR A 62 18.62 -14.36 2.36
N CYS A 63 17.87 -15.14 3.14
CA CYS A 63 18.21 -15.38 4.54
C CYS A 63 19.55 -16.10 4.73
N ASP A 64 19.85 -17.08 3.89
CA ASP A 64 21.10 -17.86 3.95
C ASP A 64 22.31 -17.01 3.53
N ASN A 65 22.08 -16.01 2.67
CA ASN A 65 23.11 -15.14 2.13
C ASN A 65 23.10 -13.72 2.73
N ILE A 66 22.46 -13.51 3.87
CA ILE A 66 22.36 -12.20 4.50
C ILE A 66 23.70 -11.56 4.82
N HIS A 67 24.74 -12.39 5.02
CA HIS A 67 26.13 -11.99 5.26
C HIS A 67 26.78 -11.25 4.09
N LEU A 68 26.22 -11.31 2.87
CA LEU A 68 26.68 -10.55 1.70
C LEU A 68 26.51 -9.04 1.89
N GLY A 69 25.66 -8.62 2.82
CA GLY A 69 25.38 -7.22 3.09
C GLY A 69 24.39 -6.58 2.12
N GLU A 70 23.94 -5.38 2.49
CA GLU A 70 22.85 -4.65 1.86
C GLU A 70 23.10 -4.37 0.36
N GLU A 71 24.27 -3.86 0.01
CA GLU A 71 24.59 -3.48 -1.38
C GLU A 71 24.61 -4.67 -2.34
N LYS A 72 25.18 -5.79 -1.91
CA LYS A 72 25.24 -6.99 -2.76
C LYS A 72 23.87 -7.65 -2.88
N LEU A 73 23.13 -7.75 -1.79
CA LEU A 73 21.77 -8.27 -1.80
C LEU A 73 20.86 -7.42 -2.67
N TRP A 74 21.02 -6.09 -2.67
CA TRP A 74 20.28 -5.19 -3.54
C TRP A 74 20.41 -5.58 -5.01
N GLN A 75 21.62 -5.87 -5.48
CA GLN A 75 21.88 -6.28 -6.86
C GLN A 75 21.30 -7.68 -7.17
N GLU A 76 21.43 -8.62 -6.25
CA GLU A 76 20.96 -10.00 -6.42
C GLU A 76 19.42 -10.13 -6.36
N LEU A 77 18.74 -9.12 -5.83
CA LEU A 77 17.29 -9.11 -5.62
C LEU A 77 16.53 -8.20 -6.60
N ILE A 78 17.17 -7.73 -7.67
CA ILE A 78 16.56 -6.77 -8.61
C ILE A 78 15.28 -7.27 -9.25
N GLU A 79 15.13 -8.58 -9.43
CA GLU A 79 13.88 -9.20 -9.94
C GLU A 79 12.85 -9.50 -8.84
N PHE A 80 13.17 -9.18 -7.57
CA PHE A 80 12.32 -9.42 -6.42
C PHE A 80 12.18 -8.13 -5.58
N PRO A 81 11.54 -7.09 -6.12
CA PRO A 81 11.51 -5.77 -5.50
C PRO A 81 10.87 -5.77 -4.11
N SER A 82 9.93 -6.65 -3.81
CA SER A 82 9.35 -6.74 -2.47
C SER A 82 10.31 -7.35 -1.44
N ILE A 83 11.14 -8.33 -1.86
CA ILE A 83 12.19 -8.90 -1.01
C ILE A 83 13.31 -7.86 -0.82
N GLN A 84 13.69 -7.17 -1.90
CA GLN A 84 14.65 -6.09 -1.89
C GLN A 84 14.27 -5.00 -0.87
N PHE A 85 13.01 -4.55 -0.92
CA PHE A 85 12.46 -3.60 0.04
C PHE A 85 12.49 -4.14 1.47
N GLY A 86 12.06 -5.40 1.67
CA GLY A 86 12.08 -6.03 3.00
C GLY A 86 13.48 -6.15 3.59
N VAL A 87 14.49 -6.46 2.78
CA VAL A 87 15.89 -6.50 3.19
C VAL A 87 16.37 -5.10 3.61
N GLU A 88 16.13 -4.08 2.79
CA GLU A 88 16.49 -2.70 3.11
C GLU A 88 15.85 -2.25 4.42
N MET A 89 14.55 -2.48 4.60
CA MET A 89 13.84 -2.15 5.84
C MET A 89 14.40 -2.91 7.05
N ALA A 90 14.76 -4.18 6.89
CA ALA A 90 15.33 -4.97 7.97
C ALA A 90 16.70 -4.44 8.43
N PHE A 91 17.56 -4.04 7.50
CA PHE A 91 18.87 -3.43 7.83
C PHE A 91 18.71 -2.04 8.47
N LEU A 92 17.80 -1.20 7.95
CA LEU A 92 17.48 0.09 8.56
C LEU A 92 16.93 -0.09 9.99
N SER A 93 16.00 -1.04 10.15
CA SER A 93 15.43 -1.39 11.45
C SER A 93 16.49 -1.86 12.44
N LEU A 94 17.44 -2.68 11.99
CA LEU A 94 18.54 -3.17 12.83
C LEU A 94 19.48 -2.04 13.33
N LYS A 95 19.68 -1.01 12.49
CA LYS A 95 20.51 0.17 12.80
C LYS A 95 19.77 1.18 13.69
N SER A 96 18.42 1.15 13.71
CA SER A 96 17.59 2.11 14.44
C SER A 96 17.57 1.83 15.95
N GLU A 97 17.46 2.87 16.79
CA GLU A 97 17.29 2.72 18.24
C GLU A 97 15.98 2.00 18.60
N ASN A 98 14.90 2.35 17.90
CA ASN A 98 13.64 1.63 17.94
C ASN A 98 13.41 0.94 16.59
N PRO A 99 13.31 -0.40 16.54
CA PRO A 99 13.19 -1.15 15.30
C PRO A 99 11.94 -0.82 14.48
N PHE A 100 10.96 -0.15 15.07
CA PHE A 100 9.72 0.30 14.41
C PHE A 100 9.74 1.79 14.01
N VAL A 101 10.82 2.52 14.27
CA VAL A 101 10.98 3.93 13.92
C VAL A 101 12.23 4.11 13.09
N LEU A 102 12.13 3.91 11.79
CA LEU A 102 13.28 3.98 10.87
C LEU A 102 13.75 5.42 10.63
N PHE A 103 12.81 6.35 10.57
CA PHE A 103 13.07 7.77 10.30
C PHE A 103 12.43 8.63 11.39
N PRO A 104 13.12 8.89 12.51
CA PRO A 104 12.61 9.73 13.59
C PRO A 104 12.20 11.12 13.08
N SER A 105 11.00 11.54 13.39
CA SER A 105 10.44 12.82 12.93
C SER A 105 9.30 13.26 13.85
N LYS A 106 8.84 14.50 13.70
CA LYS A 106 7.66 14.99 14.44
C LYS A 106 6.38 14.20 14.11
N PHE A 107 6.33 13.54 12.95
CA PHE A 107 5.23 12.64 12.60
C PHE A 107 5.32 11.34 13.39
N THR A 108 6.49 10.70 13.44
CA THR A 108 6.69 9.43 14.14
C THR A 108 6.62 9.59 15.66
N SER A 109 6.89 10.79 16.21
CA SER A 109 6.67 11.13 17.63
C SER A 109 5.22 11.49 17.97
N GLY A 110 4.35 11.64 16.95
CA GLY A 110 2.97 12.07 17.13
C GLY A 110 2.77 13.57 17.34
N GLU A 111 3.83 14.38 17.23
CA GLU A 111 3.76 15.84 17.39
C GLU A 111 3.16 16.56 16.18
N LYS A 112 3.18 15.93 15.00
CA LYS A 112 2.68 16.51 13.76
C LYS A 112 1.97 15.45 12.90
N SER A 113 0.79 15.81 12.39
CA SER A 113 0.07 15.00 11.42
C SER A 113 0.59 15.21 9.99
N ILE A 114 0.32 14.25 9.11
CA ILE A 114 0.50 14.35 7.66
C ILE A 114 -0.89 14.43 7.03
N PRO A 115 -1.19 15.45 6.20
CA PRO A 115 -2.46 15.50 5.47
C PRO A 115 -2.58 14.33 4.50
N ILE A 116 -3.73 13.67 4.51
CA ILE A 116 -4.07 12.59 3.58
C ILE A 116 -5.44 12.84 2.96
N ASN A 117 -5.71 12.24 1.81
CA ASN A 117 -7.04 12.25 1.22
C ASN A 117 -7.96 11.21 1.85
N GLY A 118 -9.25 11.48 1.87
CA GLY A 118 -10.29 10.48 2.08
C GLY A 118 -10.40 9.61 0.82
N LEU A 119 -10.12 8.30 0.93
CA LEU A 119 -10.23 7.37 -0.19
C LEU A 119 -11.64 6.80 -0.27
N VAL A 120 -12.23 6.88 -1.47
CA VAL A 120 -13.48 6.22 -1.85
C VAL A 120 -13.14 5.00 -2.69
N TRP A 121 -13.41 3.83 -2.14
CA TRP A 121 -13.19 2.55 -2.81
C TRP A 121 -14.24 2.28 -3.88
N MET A 122 -13.84 1.53 -4.91
CA MET A 122 -14.71 1.07 -5.98
C MET A 122 -15.85 0.22 -5.41
N GLY A 123 -17.04 0.41 -5.97
CA GLY A 123 -18.25 -0.30 -5.62
C GLY A 123 -19.40 0.18 -6.50
N ASP A 124 -20.63 -0.14 -6.14
CA ASP A 124 -21.79 0.49 -6.79
C ASP A 124 -21.94 1.97 -6.40
N GLU A 125 -22.79 2.68 -7.12
CA GLU A 125 -23.01 4.12 -6.95
C GLU A 125 -23.43 4.47 -5.51
N VAL A 126 -24.31 3.66 -4.91
CA VAL A 126 -24.84 3.89 -3.55
C VAL A 126 -23.72 3.77 -2.52
N PHE A 127 -22.91 2.72 -2.62
CA PHE A 127 -21.78 2.49 -1.73
C PHE A 127 -20.71 3.58 -1.87
N MET A 128 -20.40 4.01 -3.10
CA MET A 128 -19.42 5.08 -3.33
C MET A 128 -19.93 6.41 -2.78
N LYS A 129 -21.21 6.73 -2.98
CA LYS A 129 -21.84 7.96 -2.44
C LYS A 129 -21.82 7.97 -0.91
N GLN A 130 -22.16 6.85 -0.27
CA GLN A 130 -22.08 6.73 1.19
C GLN A 130 -20.67 6.98 1.70
N GLN A 131 -19.64 6.40 1.05
CA GLN A 131 -18.25 6.65 1.44
C GLN A 131 -17.85 8.12 1.29
N ILE A 132 -18.30 8.81 0.22
CA ILE A 132 -18.06 10.24 0.04
C ILE A 132 -18.63 11.02 1.23
N GLU A 133 -19.89 10.80 1.57
CA GLU A 133 -20.57 11.45 2.69
C GLU A 133 -19.86 11.19 4.02
N GLU A 134 -19.46 9.93 4.27
CA GLU A 134 -18.68 9.54 5.46
C GLU A 134 -17.33 10.25 5.55
N LYS A 135 -16.57 10.35 4.44
CA LYS A 135 -15.27 11.02 4.41
C LYS A 135 -15.40 12.52 4.64
N ILE A 136 -16.41 13.15 4.06
CA ILE A 136 -16.70 14.58 4.29
C ILE A 136 -17.09 14.82 5.76
N ALA A 137 -17.96 13.97 6.31
CA ALA A 137 -18.36 14.06 7.72
C ALA A 137 -17.16 13.84 8.69
N GLN A 138 -16.16 13.07 8.29
CA GLN A 138 -14.91 12.89 9.03
C GLN A 138 -13.94 14.07 8.92
N GLY A 139 -14.28 15.10 8.12
CA GLY A 139 -13.49 16.31 7.96
C GLY A 139 -12.36 16.23 6.92
N PHE A 140 -12.38 15.25 6.01
CA PHE A 140 -11.47 15.25 4.88
C PHE A 140 -11.80 16.41 3.92
N ASN A 141 -10.78 17.17 3.57
CA ASN A 141 -10.88 18.27 2.58
C ASN A 141 -10.33 17.87 1.19
N CYS A 142 -9.91 16.65 1.02
CA CYS A 142 -9.53 16.04 -0.25
C CYS A 142 -10.14 14.66 -0.34
N ILE A 143 -10.90 14.40 -1.40
CA ILE A 143 -11.54 13.10 -1.68
C ILE A 143 -10.94 12.50 -2.94
N LYS A 144 -10.39 11.30 -2.81
CA LYS A 144 -9.86 10.53 -3.95
C LYS A 144 -10.83 9.40 -4.31
N LEU A 145 -11.37 9.44 -5.53
CA LEU A 145 -12.21 8.38 -6.08
C LEU A 145 -11.41 7.51 -7.04
N LYS A 146 -11.60 6.21 -6.95
CA LYS A 146 -11.20 5.30 -8.02
C LYS A 146 -12.29 5.27 -9.08
N ILE A 147 -11.92 5.50 -10.34
CA ILE A 147 -12.82 5.57 -11.50
C ILE A 147 -12.47 4.49 -12.53
N GLY A 148 -13.38 4.25 -13.51
CA GLY A 148 -13.20 3.25 -14.55
C GLY A 148 -13.66 1.85 -14.18
N ALA A 149 -14.47 1.71 -13.10
CA ALA A 149 -15.01 0.42 -12.66
C ALA A 149 -16.52 0.27 -12.88
N ILE A 150 -17.24 1.38 -12.96
CA ILE A 150 -18.66 1.45 -13.21
C ILE A 150 -18.93 2.30 -14.46
N ASP A 151 -20.20 2.41 -14.85
CA ASP A 151 -20.60 3.25 -15.96
C ASP A 151 -20.09 4.70 -15.79
N PHE A 152 -19.52 5.27 -16.83
CA PHE A 152 -18.86 6.59 -16.80
C PHE A 152 -19.82 7.72 -16.39
N ASP A 153 -21.09 7.69 -16.85
CA ASP A 153 -22.07 8.69 -16.49
C ASP A 153 -22.40 8.65 -15.00
N LYS A 154 -22.39 7.47 -14.39
CA LYS A 154 -22.55 7.31 -12.94
C LYS A 154 -21.34 7.87 -12.17
N GLU A 155 -20.14 7.64 -12.68
CA GLU A 155 -18.93 8.25 -12.09
C GLU A 155 -18.98 9.77 -12.16
N LEU A 156 -19.41 10.32 -13.29
CA LEU A 156 -19.62 11.77 -13.44
C LEU A 156 -20.69 12.29 -12.46
N GLN A 157 -21.77 11.53 -12.21
CA GLN A 157 -22.80 11.91 -11.23
C GLN A 157 -22.23 11.98 -9.81
N LEU A 158 -21.33 11.05 -9.43
CA LEU A 158 -20.66 11.10 -8.13
C LEU A 158 -19.75 12.33 -8.00
N LEU A 159 -19.01 12.68 -9.05
CA LEU A 159 -18.18 13.89 -9.06
C LEU A 159 -19.03 15.16 -8.98
N ARG A 160 -20.14 15.22 -9.74
CA ARG A 160 -21.11 16.33 -9.68
C ARG A 160 -21.73 16.44 -8.29
N PHE A 161 -22.14 15.33 -7.68
CA PHE A 161 -22.68 15.32 -6.32
C PHE A 161 -21.73 16.01 -5.32
N ILE A 162 -20.42 15.79 -5.43
CA ILE A 162 -19.46 16.48 -4.58
C ILE A 162 -19.44 17.99 -4.91
N ARG A 163 -19.39 18.37 -6.18
CA ARG A 163 -19.30 19.79 -6.60
C ARG A 163 -20.58 20.58 -6.35
N ASP A 164 -21.75 19.97 -6.46
CA ASP A 164 -23.02 20.62 -6.16
C ASP A 164 -23.18 20.97 -4.66
N ASN A 165 -22.50 20.22 -3.79
CA ASN A 165 -22.54 20.44 -2.35
C ASN A 165 -21.33 21.19 -1.79
N PHE A 166 -20.16 21.11 -2.47
CA PHE A 166 -18.90 21.67 -2.00
C PHE A 166 -18.10 22.26 -3.15
N ASP A 167 -17.77 23.55 -3.03
CA ASP A 167 -16.91 24.23 -3.98
C ASP A 167 -15.44 23.71 -3.93
N GLU A 168 -14.66 24.07 -4.94
CA GLU A 168 -13.28 23.61 -5.10
C GLU A 168 -12.33 24.10 -4.00
N ASN A 169 -12.67 25.20 -3.31
CA ASN A 169 -11.88 25.71 -2.21
C ASN A 169 -12.10 24.94 -0.91
N LYS A 170 -13.23 24.21 -0.81
CA LYS A 170 -13.57 23.40 0.36
C LYS A 170 -13.15 21.96 0.22
N ILE A 171 -13.38 21.35 -0.96
CA ILE A 171 -13.07 19.95 -1.22
C ILE A 171 -12.27 19.83 -2.52
N GLU A 172 -11.01 19.39 -2.40
CA GLU A 172 -10.21 18.92 -3.54
C GLU A 172 -10.72 17.55 -3.98
N ILE A 173 -10.93 17.36 -5.30
CA ILE A 173 -11.26 16.06 -5.87
C ILE A 173 -10.03 15.51 -6.60
N ARG A 174 -9.69 14.25 -6.31
CA ARG A 174 -8.71 13.47 -7.06
C ARG A 174 -9.40 12.24 -7.65
N VAL A 175 -8.99 11.85 -8.85
CA VAL A 175 -9.45 10.64 -9.51
C VAL A 175 -8.26 9.75 -9.86
N ASP A 176 -8.48 8.43 -9.83
CA ASP A 176 -7.48 7.43 -10.16
C ASP A 176 -8.14 6.36 -11.03
N ALA A 177 -7.80 6.38 -12.30
CA ALA A 177 -8.37 5.50 -13.30
C ALA A 177 -7.74 4.08 -13.34
N ASN A 178 -6.60 3.87 -12.70
CA ASN A 178 -5.87 2.59 -12.68
C ASN A 178 -5.66 1.97 -14.08
N GLY A 179 -5.52 2.80 -15.13
CA GLY A 179 -5.39 2.35 -16.52
C GLY A 179 -6.67 1.79 -17.12
N ALA A 180 -7.84 2.18 -16.63
CA ALA A 180 -9.14 1.68 -17.09
C ALA A 180 -9.57 2.25 -18.45
N PHE A 181 -9.02 3.40 -18.86
CA PHE A 181 -9.37 4.08 -20.10
C PHE A 181 -8.28 3.87 -21.15
N SER A 182 -8.67 3.84 -22.41
CA SER A 182 -7.76 3.90 -23.56
C SER A 182 -7.32 5.35 -23.81
N GLU A 183 -6.27 5.55 -24.64
CA GLU A 183 -5.78 6.89 -24.99
C GLU A 183 -6.82 7.77 -25.73
N ASN A 184 -7.89 7.17 -26.25
CA ASN A 184 -8.94 7.87 -26.98
C ASN A 184 -10.19 8.18 -26.12
N GLU A 185 -10.24 7.72 -24.89
CA GLU A 185 -11.29 7.96 -23.89
C GLU A 185 -10.83 8.97 -22.83
#